data_f5e980a36e72cf4db626276204448660
#
_entry.id   f5e980a36e72cf4db626276204448660
#
_cell.length_a   1.000
_cell.length_b   1.000
_cell.length_c   1.000
_cell.angle_alpha   90.00
_cell.angle_beta   90.00
_cell.angle_gamma   90.00
#
_symmetry.space_group_name_H-M   'P 1'
#
loop_
_entity.id
_entity.type
_entity.pdbx_description
1 polymer ?
#
loop_
_entity_poly.entity_id
_entity_poly.type
_entity_poly.pdbx_seq_one_letter_code
_entity_poly.pdbx_strand_id
1 'polypeptide(L)'
;MPFADELLGVPAARALTAAIQAAAPDASLTTLRAAAEVLSPLTLRERSDLLRDALLADLPGDYDSFAGTIRTAARGTLPFSGWLIWPVTTAIAVKAVAAGTDDAFDDGMRMLADLTPRLTAEFAIRLLLAHNLDRAMPIVLGWTASTDADVRRLATEGTRPFLPWAIRVPAILADPAATLPVLHALYRDEDEVVRRSVANHLNDLSRQHPELVVATTAAWLADPDENTGRLVRHALRTLIKKGNPEALAQLGFHPAEVTVAGPALDAQAVPFGGTIGFTVGIRNTGTEPTRLAIDYVMHHQKANGTLTGKTFKLTTVTLAPGEDLQLSRTHSFRAITTRRYHPGVHALEVQVNGVASGRTEFTLLAE
;
A
#
# COMPACT_ATOMS: atom_id res chain seq x y z
N MET A 1 -19.05 4.29 8.27
CA MET A 1 -17.88 5.19 8.26
C MET A 1 -18.35 6.51 7.67
N PRO A 2 -18.21 7.65 8.38
CA PRO A 2 -18.64 8.97 7.86
C PRO A 2 -18.03 9.33 6.51
N PHE A 3 -16.82 8.84 6.25
CA PHE A 3 -16.10 9.08 5.00
C PHE A 3 -16.75 8.54 3.72
N ALA A 4 -17.55 7.49 3.75
CA ALA A 4 -18.15 6.95 2.52
C ALA A 4 -19.19 7.93 1.94
N ASP A 5 -19.98 8.60 2.79
CA ASP A 5 -20.96 9.60 2.36
C ASP A 5 -20.31 10.88 1.83
N GLU A 6 -19.16 11.26 2.38
CA GLU A 6 -18.38 12.42 1.92
C GLU A 6 -17.69 12.15 0.57
N LEU A 7 -17.25 10.92 0.33
CA LEU A 7 -16.47 10.54 -0.84
C LEU A 7 -17.36 10.16 -2.02
N LEU A 8 -18.25 9.17 -1.84
CA LEU A 8 -19.15 8.65 -2.88
C LEU A 8 -20.59 8.58 -2.35
N GLY A 9 -21.12 9.72 -1.95
CA GLY A 9 -22.49 9.88 -1.49
C GLY A 9 -23.45 10.30 -2.59
N VAL A 10 -24.70 10.60 -2.20
CA VAL A 10 -25.78 11.04 -3.11
C VAL A 10 -25.37 12.20 -4.03
N PRO A 11 -24.63 13.23 -3.57
CA PRO A 11 -24.20 14.31 -4.46
C PRO A 11 -23.29 13.83 -5.61
N ALA A 12 -22.34 12.92 -5.33
CA ALA A 12 -21.46 12.38 -6.35
C ALA A 12 -22.22 11.48 -7.35
N ALA A 13 -23.16 10.67 -6.86
CA ALA A 13 -24.02 9.84 -7.73
C ALA A 13 -24.95 10.69 -8.62
N ARG A 14 -25.51 11.77 -8.09
CA ARG A 14 -26.32 12.73 -8.87
C ARG A 14 -25.48 13.48 -9.91
N ALA A 15 -24.25 13.88 -9.56
CA ALA A 15 -23.32 14.50 -10.51
C ALA A 15 -22.97 13.54 -11.67
N LEU A 16 -22.70 12.25 -11.35
CA LEU A 16 -22.50 11.21 -12.34
C LEU A 16 -23.71 11.08 -13.25
N THR A 17 -24.92 10.95 -12.68
CA THR A 17 -26.18 10.84 -13.44
C THR A 17 -26.38 12.03 -14.38
N ALA A 18 -26.14 13.25 -13.89
CA ALA A 18 -26.28 14.45 -14.69
C ALA A 18 -25.29 14.50 -15.86
N ALA A 19 -24.04 14.13 -15.62
CA ALA A 19 -22.99 14.10 -16.65
C ALA A 19 -23.30 13.05 -17.74
N ILE A 20 -23.75 11.86 -17.35
CA ILE A 20 -24.15 10.81 -18.28
C ILE A 20 -25.43 11.20 -19.06
N GLN A 21 -26.42 11.81 -18.41
CA GLN A 21 -27.63 12.27 -19.09
C GLN A 21 -27.35 13.34 -20.13
N ALA A 22 -26.39 14.25 -19.85
CA ALA A 22 -25.96 15.25 -20.82
C ALA A 22 -25.22 14.62 -22.03
N ALA A 23 -24.49 13.51 -21.81
CA ALA A 23 -23.77 12.80 -22.86
C ALA A 23 -24.68 11.85 -23.67
N ALA A 24 -25.73 11.33 -23.07
CA ALA A 24 -26.71 10.43 -23.67
C ALA A 24 -28.14 10.90 -23.31
N PRO A 25 -28.69 11.95 -23.98
CA PRO A 25 -29.95 12.55 -23.62
C PRO A 25 -31.17 11.57 -23.65
N ASP A 26 -31.12 10.60 -24.54
CA ASP A 26 -32.18 9.61 -24.75
C ASP A 26 -32.12 8.41 -23.78
N ALA A 27 -31.04 8.29 -22.99
CA ALA A 27 -30.87 7.22 -22.02
C ALA A 27 -31.80 7.46 -20.80
N SER A 28 -32.54 6.43 -20.36
CA SER A 28 -33.52 6.59 -19.26
C SER A 28 -32.84 6.78 -17.90
N LEU A 29 -31.64 6.25 -17.68
CA LEU A 29 -30.84 6.29 -16.44
C LEU A 29 -31.63 5.99 -15.16
N THR A 30 -32.62 5.09 -15.25
CA THR A 30 -33.53 4.75 -14.16
C THR A 30 -32.77 4.02 -13.04
N THR A 31 -31.90 3.09 -13.42
CA THR A 31 -31.12 2.29 -12.46
C THR A 31 -30.12 3.15 -11.73
N LEU A 32 -29.45 4.07 -12.43
CA LEU A 32 -28.46 4.97 -11.84
C LEU A 32 -29.12 5.97 -10.86
N ARG A 33 -30.32 6.47 -11.17
CA ARG A 33 -31.09 7.30 -10.25
C ARG A 33 -31.52 6.53 -9.01
N ALA A 34 -32.03 5.30 -9.18
CA ALA A 34 -32.44 4.44 -8.06
C ALA A 34 -31.21 4.08 -7.16
N ALA A 35 -30.07 3.78 -7.77
CA ALA A 35 -28.84 3.49 -7.05
C ALA A 35 -28.41 4.66 -6.13
N ALA A 36 -28.58 5.91 -6.57
CA ALA A 36 -28.24 7.08 -5.78
C ALA A 36 -29.01 7.19 -4.45
N GLU A 37 -30.22 6.65 -4.37
CA GLU A 37 -31.08 6.75 -3.19
C GLU A 37 -30.78 5.68 -2.12
N VAL A 38 -30.03 4.62 -2.45
CA VAL A 38 -29.77 3.48 -1.56
C VAL A 38 -28.31 3.37 -1.11
N LEU A 39 -27.49 4.40 -1.31
CA LEU A 39 -26.05 4.39 -0.99
C LEU A 39 -25.75 4.36 0.51
N SER A 40 -26.60 4.98 1.36
CA SER A 40 -26.26 5.29 2.75
C SER A 40 -25.76 4.11 3.58
N PRO A 41 -26.36 2.90 3.56
CA PRO A 41 -25.88 1.76 4.37
C PRO A 41 -24.64 1.07 3.80
N LEU A 42 -24.21 1.42 2.58
CA LEU A 42 -23.15 0.71 1.86
C LEU A 42 -21.77 1.25 2.20
N THR A 43 -20.79 0.35 2.21
CA THR A 43 -19.37 0.70 2.25
C THR A 43 -18.96 1.41 0.95
N LEU A 44 -17.84 2.12 0.98
CA LEU A 44 -17.35 2.86 -0.18
C LEU A 44 -17.21 1.98 -1.44
N ARG A 45 -16.74 0.75 -1.28
CA ARG A 45 -16.61 -0.20 -2.38
C ARG A 45 -17.97 -0.65 -2.91
N GLU A 46 -18.88 -1.03 -2.02
CA GLU A 46 -20.23 -1.45 -2.42
C GLU A 46 -20.97 -0.33 -3.17
N ARG A 47 -20.75 0.94 -2.80
CA ARG A 47 -21.27 2.09 -3.53
C ARG A 47 -20.71 2.18 -4.94
N SER A 48 -19.39 2.01 -5.08
CA SER A 48 -18.74 2.01 -6.40
C SER A 48 -19.26 0.87 -7.27
N ASP A 49 -19.38 -0.33 -6.70
CA ASP A 49 -19.90 -1.50 -7.41
C ASP A 49 -21.35 -1.31 -7.84
N LEU A 50 -22.22 -0.78 -6.96
CA LEU A 50 -23.61 -0.47 -7.26
C LEU A 50 -23.77 0.55 -8.41
N LEU A 51 -22.99 1.64 -8.35
CA LEU A 51 -23.03 2.68 -9.40
C LEU A 51 -22.45 2.19 -10.72
N ARG A 52 -21.40 1.33 -10.70
CA ARG A 52 -20.89 0.64 -11.87
C ARG A 52 -21.97 -0.21 -12.52
N ASP A 53 -22.63 -1.06 -11.74
CA ASP A 53 -23.65 -1.98 -12.25
C ASP A 53 -24.87 -1.22 -12.81
N ALA A 54 -25.25 -0.11 -12.17
CA ALA A 54 -26.28 0.77 -12.67
C ALA A 54 -25.91 1.44 -14.01
N LEU A 55 -24.66 1.90 -14.15
CA LEU A 55 -24.15 2.42 -15.43
C LEU A 55 -24.20 1.38 -16.54
N LEU A 56 -23.78 0.15 -16.24
CA LEU A 56 -23.80 -0.96 -17.20
C LEU A 56 -25.22 -1.35 -17.61
N ALA A 57 -26.18 -1.29 -16.69
CA ALA A 57 -27.58 -1.59 -16.96
C ALA A 57 -28.27 -0.51 -17.81
N ASP A 58 -28.00 0.76 -17.49
CA ASP A 58 -28.64 1.90 -18.17
C ASP A 58 -27.99 2.23 -19.53
N LEU A 59 -26.75 1.76 -19.76
CA LEU A 59 -26.01 1.89 -21.04
C LEU A 59 -25.66 0.50 -21.60
N PRO A 60 -26.67 -0.27 -22.09
CA PRO A 60 -26.51 -1.69 -22.43
C PRO A 60 -25.74 -1.95 -23.75
N GLY A 61 -25.52 -0.94 -24.61
CA GLY A 61 -24.85 -1.05 -25.89
C GLY A 61 -23.49 -1.75 -25.85
N ASP A 62 -22.86 -1.90 -27.00
CA ASP A 62 -21.51 -2.44 -27.13
C ASP A 62 -20.45 -1.57 -26.43
N TYR A 63 -19.19 -2.00 -26.49
CA TYR A 63 -18.08 -1.27 -25.87
C TYR A 63 -17.93 0.12 -26.48
N ASP A 64 -17.99 0.25 -27.82
CA ASP A 64 -17.74 1.50 -28.51
C ASP A 64 -18.79 2.57 -28.18
N SER A 65 -20.05 2.18 -28.15
CA SER A 65 -21.17 3.05 -27.76
C SER A 65 -21.01 3.52 -26.31
N PHE A 66 -20.68 2.60 -25.40
CA PHE A 66 -20.44 2.90 -23.99
C PHE A 66 -19.24 3.86 -23.82
N ALA A 67 -18.10 3.52 -24.43
CA ALA A 67 -16.88 4.33 -24.39
C ALA A 67 -17.10 5.73 -24.98
N GLY A 68 -17.85 5.82 -26.08
CA GLY A 68 -18.25 7.08 -26.71
C GLY A 68 -19.05 7.98 -25.76
N THR A 69 -20.01 7.41 -25.04
CA THR A 69 -20.80 8.13 -24.01
C THR A 69 -19.90 8.66 -22.90
N ILE A 70 -19.02 7.82 -22.36
CA ILE A 70 -18.10 8.27 -21.30
C ILE A 70 -17.14 9.37 -21.78
N ARG A 71 -16.60 9.27 -22.99
CA ARG A 71 -15.76 10.32 -23.59
C ARG A 71 -16.53 11.63 -23.76
N THR A 72 -17.79 11.56 -24.16
CA THR A 72 -18.67 12.72 -24.28
C THR A 72 -18.91 13.37 -22.92
N ALA A 73 -19.23 12.57 -21.90
CA ALA A 73 -19.36 13.07 -20.53
C ALA A 73 -18.05 13.72 -20.01
N ALA A 74 -16.92 13.09 -20.29
CA ALA A 74 -15.61 13.61 -19.86
C ALA A 74 -15.21 14.94 -20.55
N ARG A 75 -15.68 15.19 -21.78
CA ARG A 75 -15.46 16.45 -22.52
C ARG A 75 -16.54 17.50 -22.28
N GLY A 76 -17.63 17.11 -21.62
CA GLY A 76 -18.75 18.00 -21.31
C GLY A 76 -18.39 19.10 -20.30
N THR A 77 -19.33 20.00 -20.07
CA THR A 77 -19.15 21.12 -19.14
C THR A 77 -19.53 20.80 -17.69
N LEU A 78 -20.17 19.67 -17.44
CA LEU A 78 -20.54 19.24 -16.11
C LEU A 78 -19.34 18.62 -15.36
N PRO A 79 -19.29 18.74 -14.03
CA PRO A 79 -18.25 18.13 -13.23
C PRO A 79 -18.16 16.60 -13.47
N PHE A 80 -17.00 16.12 -13.91
CA PHE A 80 -16.73 14.71 -14.16
C PHE A 80 -15.36 14.33 -13.61
N SER A 81 -15.23 14.40 -12.28
CA SER A 81 -13.99 14.13 -11.55
C SER A 81 -14.31 13.73 -10.10
N GLY A 82 -13.27 13.35 -9.35
CA GLY A 82 -13.42 12.87 -7.98
C GLY A 82 -13.97 11.45 -7.92
N TRP A 83 -14.58 11.06 -6.81
CA TRP A 83 -14.92 9.67 -6.52
C TRP A 83 -15.92 9.01 -7.49
N LEU A 84 -16.68 9.79 -8.25
CA LEU A 84 -17.52 9.26 -9.33
C LEU A 84 -16.71 8.58 -10.46
N ILE A 85 -15.41 8.86 -10.56
CA ILE A 85 -14.53 8.25 -11.57
C ILE A 85 -14.28 6.76 -11.27
N TRP A 86 -14.31 6.34 -10.01
CA TRP A 86 -14.11 4.93 -9.66
C TRP A 86 -15.15 3.99 -10.30
N PRO A 87 -16.47 4.14 -10.11
CA PRO A 87 -17.45 3.31 -10.82
C PRO A 87 -17.35 3.44 -12.35
N VAL A 88 -17.05 4.62 -12.88
CA VAL A 88 -16.92 4.85 -14.33
C VAL A 88 -15.75 4.05 -14.92
N THR A 89 -14.54 4.19 -14.35
CA THR A 89 -13.36 3.46 -14.85
C THR A 89 -13.54 1.94 -14.69
N THR A 90 -14.18 1.50 -13.61
CA THR A 90 -14.48 0.07 -13.43
C THR A 90 -15.48 -0.44 -14.46
N ALA A 91 -16.51 0.36 -14.81
CA ALA A 91 -17.46 0.01 -15.87
C ALA A 91 -16.79 -0.10 -17.26
N ILE A 92 -15.85 0.82 -17.58
CA ILE A 92 -15.04 0.75 -18.79
C ILE A 92 -14.27 -0.58 -18.85
N ALA A 93 -13.56 -0.92 -17.78
CA ALA A 93 -12.79 -2.16 -17.71
C ALA A 93 -13.67 -3.41 -17.87
N VAL A 94 -14.86 -3.44 -17.23
CA VAL A 94 -15.83 -4.53 -17.38
C VAL A 94 -16.31 -4.66 -18.83
N LYS A 95 -16.66 -3.55 -19.49
CA LYS A 95 -17.11 -3.54 -20.88
C LYS A 95 -16.00 -3.97 -21.84
N ALA A 96 -14.75 -3.50 -21.62
CA ALA A 96 -13.62 -3.86 -22.44
C ALA A 96 -13.31 -5.36 -22.36
N VAL A 97 -13.34 -5.94 -21.16
CA VAL A 97 -13.17 -7.40 -20.98
C VAL A 97 -14.33 -8.17 -21.63
N ALA A 98 -15.57 -7.71 -21.45
CA ALA A 98 -16.76 -8.38 -21.98
C ALA A 98 -16.82 -8.35 -23.53
N ALA A 99 -16.25 -7.33 -24.17
CA ALA A 99 -16.18 -7.24 -25.64
C ALA A 99 -15.30 -8.35 -26.25
N GLY A 100 -14.29 -8.85 -25.51
CA GLY A 100 -13.44 -9.96 -25.93
C GLY A 100 -12.55 -9.66 -27.13
N THR A 101 -12.33 -8.38 -27.49
CA THR A 101 -11.48 -7.97 -28.61
C THR A 101 -10.26 -7.21 -28.13
N ASP A 102 -9.18 -7.33 -28.88
CA ASP A 102 -7.93 -6.62 -28.62
C ASP A 102 -8.10 -5.10 -28.70
N ASP A 103 -8.91 -4.61 -29.64
CA ASP A 103 -9.17 -3.18 -29.83
C ASP A 103 -9.91 -2.57 -28.62
N ALA A 104 -10.93 -3.25 -28.11
CA ALA A 104 -11.65 -2.82 -26.91
C ALA A 104 -10.76 -2.86 -25.66
N PHE A 105 -9.88 -3.88 -25.56
CA PHE A 105 -8.92 -3.97 -24.47
C PHE A 105 -7.94 -2.79 -24.48
N ASP A 106 -7.29 -2.54 -25.62
CA ASP A 106 -6.29 -1.47 -25.77
C ASP A 106 -6.93 -0.09 -25.58
N ASP A 107 -8.14 0.10 -26.11
CA ASP A 107 -8.89 1.33 -25.90
C ASP A 107 -9.34 1.51 -24.45
N GLY A 108 -9.75 0.43 -23.78
CA GLY A 108 -10.04 0.42 -22.35
C GLY A 108 -8.83 0.87 -21.54
N MET A 109 -7.65 0.29 -21.79
CA MET A 109 -6.40 0.71 -21.16
C MET A 109 -6.12 2.20 -21.38
N ARG A 110 -6.28 2.70 -22.59
CA ARG A 110 -6.10 4.12 -22.95
C ARG A 110 -7.07 5.01 -22.17
N MET A 111 -8.36 4.64 -22.10
CA MET A 111 -9.36 5.39 -21.35
C MET A 111 -9.07 5.45 -19.86
N LEU A 112 -8.50 4.38 -19.27
CA LEU A 112 -8.07 4.41 -17.87
C LEU A 112 -6.92 5.40 -17.65
N ALA A 113 -5.97 5.48 -18.57
CA ALA A 113 -4.90 6.49 -18.52
C ALA A 113 -5.46 7.91 -18.67
N ASP A 114 -6.40 8.14 -19.60
CA ASP A 114 -7.01 9.46 -19.82
C ASP A 114 -7.86 9.95 -18.64
N LEU A 115 -8.46 9.04 -17.87
CA LEU A 115 -9.32 9.37 -16.76
C LEU A 115 -8.61 9.38 -15.39
N THR A 116 -7.41 8.78 -15.28
CA THR A 116 -6.71 8.69 -13.99
C THR A 116 -6.39 10.05 -13.36
N PRO A 117 -6.11 11.16 -14.12
CA PRO A 117 -5.90 12.47 -13.53
C PRO A 117 -7.16 13.08 -12.88
N ARG A 118 -8.34 12.51 -13.14
CA ARG A 118 -9.62 12.99 -12.56
C ARG A 118 -9.91 12.40 -11.18
N LEU A 119 -9.25 11.32 -10.80
CA LEU A 119 -9.08 10.72 -9.48
C LEU A 119 -7.98 9.64 -9.54
N THR A 120 -8.35 8.41 -9.87
CA THR A 120 -7.43 7.29 -10.14
C THR A 120 -8.17 6.13 -10.81
N ALA A 121 -7.47 5.42 -11.69
CA ALA A 121 -7.95 4.18 -12.32
C ALA A 121 -7.30 2.91 -11.72
N GLU A 122 -6.57 3.03 -10.58
CA GLU A 122 -5.77 1.95 -9.98
C GLU A 122 -6.58 0.70 -9.60
N PHE A 123 -7.88 0.85 -9.34
CA PHE A 123 -8.77 -0.28 -9.04
C PHE A 123 -9.26 -0.96 -10.33
N ALA A 124 -9.62 -0.16 -11.34
CA ALA A 124 -10.21 -0.60 -12.59
C ALA A 124 -9.21 -1.37 -13.47
N ILE A 125 -7.97 -0.90 -13.58
CA ILE A 125 -6.93 -1.54 -14.38
C ILE A 125 -6.73 -3.02 -14.00
N ARG A 126 -6.98 -3.37 -12.75
CA ARG A 126 -6.76 -4.73 -12.28
C ARG A 126 -7.65 -5.78 -12.94
N LEU A 127 -8.81 -5.39 -13.45
CA LEU A 127 -9.66 -6.27 -14.26
C LEU A 127 -8.97 -6.60 -15.60
N LEU A 128 -8.39 -5.62 -16.25
CA LEU A 128 -7.65 -5.79 -17.51
C LEU A 128 -6.35 -6.57 -17.29
N LEU A 129 -5.57 -6.23 -16.24
CA LEU A 129 -4.37 -6.99 -15.86
C LEU A 129 -4.68 -8.46 -15.52
N ALA A 130 -5.80 -8.73 -14.86
CA ALA A 130 -6.21 -10.10 -14.54
C ALA A 130 -6.71 -10.86 -15.77
N HIS A 131 -7.28 -10.16 -16.75
CA HIS A 131 -7.76 -10.74 -18.01
C HIS A 131 -6.61 -11.13 -18.94
N ASN A 132 -5.65 -10.21 -19.16
CA ASN A 132 -4.51 -10.44 -20.04
C ASN A 132 -3.29 -9.61 -19.61
N LEU A 133 -2.44 -10.19 -18.75
CA LEU A 133 -1.26 -9.51 -18.22
C LEU A 133 -0.22 -9.25 -19.32
N ASP A 134 0.00 -10.21 -20.20
CA ASP A 134 1.03 -10.13 -21.26
C ASP A 134 0.75 -8.98 -22.23
N ARG A 135 -0.52 -8.74 -22.56
CA ARG A 135 -0.94 -7.62 -23.38
C ARG A 135 -0.91 -6.29 -22.62
N ALA A 136 -1.30 -6.29 -21.35
CA ALA A 136 -1.37 -5.09 -20.54
C ALA A 136 0.01 -4.51 -20.20
N MET A 137 1.00 -5.36 -19.86
CA MET A 137 2.29 -4.88 -19.36
C MET A 137 3.09 -4.01 -20.35
N PRO A 138 3.15 -4.29 -21.67
CA PRO A 138 3.76 -3.37 -22.64
C PRO A 138 3.08 -1.99 -22.66
N ILE A 139 1.74 -1.94 -22.56
CA ILE A 139 0.97 -0.68 -22.51
C ILE A 139 1.32 0.09 -21.23
N VAL A 140 1.32 -0.59 -20.09
CA VAL A 140 1.68 -0.01 -18.78
C VAL A 140 3.13 0.50 -18.78
N LEU A 141 4.06 -0.25 -19.39
CA LEU A 141 5.43 0.20 -19.53
C LEU A 141 5.51 1.48 -20.40
N GLY A 142 4.71 1.57 -21.47
CA GLY A 142 4.61 2.80 -22.26
C GLY A 142 4.16 4.03 -21.46
N TRP A 143 3.32 3.85 -20.42
CA TRP A 143 2.87 4.94 -19.57
C TRP A 143 3.98 5.55 -18.71
N THR A 144 5.09 4.85 -18.49
CA THR A 144 6.24 5.39 -17.75
C THR A 144 6.87 6.60 -18.42
N ALA A 145 6.66 6.77 -19.74
CA ALA A 145 7.11 7.91 -20.52
C ALA A 145 6.06 9.03 -20.64
N SER A 146 4.90 8.91 -19.99
CA SER A 146 3.86 9.95 -20.02
C SER A 146 4.35 11.25 -19.39
N THR A 147 3.94 12.38 -19.98
CA THR A 147 4.15 13.71 -19.37
C THR A 147 3.30 13.94 -18.13
N ASP A 148 2.21 13.17 -17.96
CA ASP A 148 1.31 13.26 -16.82
C ASP A 148 1.78 12.33 -15.68
N ALA A 149 2.07 12.91 -14.53
CA ALA A 149 2.53 12.17 -13.33
C ALA A 149 1.48 11.18 -12.80
N ASP A 150 0.18 11.47 -12.95
CA ASP A 150 -0.88 10.55 -12.52
C ASP A 150 -0.90 9.28 -13.39
N VAL A 151 -0.60 9.40 -14.68
CA VAL A 151 -0.46 8.25 -15.60
C VAL A 151 0.79 7.44 -15.25
N ARG A 152 1.94 8.10 -14.99
CA ARG A 152 3.16 7.41 -14.52
C ARG A 152 2.92 6.72 -13.18
N ARG A 153 2.20 7.38 -12.27
CA ARG A 153 1.80 6.78 -10.99
C ARG A 153 0.86 5.57 -11.20
N LEU A 154 -0.11 5.66 -12.11
CA LEU A 154 -1.00 4.54 -12.42
C LEU A 154 -0.22 3.30 -12.84
N ALA A 155 0.85 3.45 -13.63
CA ALA A 155 1.70 2.34 -14.05
C ALA A 155 2.27 1.56 -12.84
N THR A 156 2.69 2.24 -11.78
CA THR A 156 3.23 1.59 -10.58
C THR A 156 2.14 1.17 -9.59
N GLU A 157 1.17 2.04 -9.29
CA GLU A 157 0.14 1.79 -8.27
C GLU A 157 -0.85 0.72 -8.73
N GLY A 158 -1.29 0.75 -10.00
CA GLY A 158 -2.22 -0.22 -10.57
C GLY A 158 -1.67 -1.64 -10.63
N THR A 159 -0.34 -1.79 -10.73
CA THR A 159 0.34 -3.10 -10.83
C THR A 159 0.84 -3.63 -9.47
N ARG A 160 0.61 -2.94 -8.35
CA ARG A 160 1.04 -3.39 -7.03
C ARG A 160 0.46 -4.76 -6.66
N PRO A 161 1.27 -5.71 -6.14
CA PRO A 161 0.80 -7.03 -5.71
C PRO A 161 -0.29 -6.98 -4.65
N PHE A 162 -0.16 -6.05 -3.69
CA PHE A 162 -1.04 -5.94 -2.52
C PHE A 162 -1.68 -4.57 -2.39
N LEU A 163 -2.17 -3.99 -3.51
CA LEU A 163 -2.89 -2.72 -3.47
C LEU A 163 -4.07 -2.81 -2.50
N PRO A 164 -4.17 -1.90 -1.51
CA PRO A 164 -5.29 -1.86 -0.58
C PRO A 164 -6.63 -1.69 -1.30
N TRP A 165 -7.69 -2.34 -0.80
CA TRP A 165 -9.06 -2.31 -1.34
C TRP A 165 -9.24 -2.84 -2.77
N ALA A 166 -8.18 -3.28 -3.43
CA ALA A 166 -8.23 -3.79 -4.78
C ALA A 166 -8.25 -5.33 -4.82
N ILE A 167 -8.79 -5.88 -5.90
CA ILE A 167 -8.68 -7.31 -6.19
C ILE A 167 -7.20 -7.69 -6.42
N ARG A 168 -6.84 -8.94 -6.14
CA ARG A 168 -5.51 -9.46 -6.49
C ARG A 168 -5.46 -9.79 -7.99
N VAL A 169 -4.28 -9.66 -8.57
CA VAL A 169 -3.98 -10.13 -9.93
C VAL A 169 -3.10 -11.36 -9.78
N PRO A 170 -3.63 -12.59 -9.98
CA PRO A 170 -2.89 -13.82 -9.71
C PRO A 170 -1.59 -13.93 -10.51
N ALA A 171 -1.58 -13.48 -11.77
CA ALA A 171 -0.42 -13.52 -12.64
C ALA A 171 0.74 -12.65 -12.11
N ILE A 172 0.47 -11.47 -11.52
CA ILE A 172 1.51 -10.64 -10.87
C ILE A 172 2.06 -11.32 -9.61
N LEU A 173 1.20 -12.06 -8.89
CA LEU A 173 1.66 -12.80 -7.70
C LEU A 173 2.50 -14.03 -8.08
N ALA A 174 2.22 -14.65 -9.24
CA ALA A 174 2.95 -15.79 -9.76
C ALA A 174 4.31 -15.39 -10.38
N ASP A 175 4.37 -14.23 -11.04
CA ASP A 175 5.60 -13.65 -11.59
C ASP A 175 5.83 -12.23 -11.06
N PRO A 176 6.49 -12.10 -9.90
CA PRO A 176 6.79 -10.81 -9.30
C PRO A 176 7.77 -9.96 -10.13
N ALA A 177 8.54 -10.58 -11.03
CA ALA A 177 9.49 -9.89 -11.89
C ALA A 177 8.81 -9.16 -13.06
N ALA A 178 7.60 -9.55 -13.45
CA ALA A 178 6.86 -8.94 -14.55
C ALA A 178 6.69 -7.41 -14.40
N THR A 179 6.64 -6.90 -13.18
CA THR A 179 6.46 -5.47 -12.89
C THR A 179 7.76 -4.69 -12.74
N LEU A 180 8.92 -5.36 -12.65
CA LEU A 180 10.22 -4.69 -12.44
C LEU A 180 10.59 -3.68 -13.53
N PRO A 181 10.32 -3.91 -14.84
CA PRO A 181 10.62 -2.91 -15.87
C PRO A 181 9.95 -1.55 -15.60
N VAL A 182 8.71 -1.54 -15.11
CA VAL A 182 8.00 -0.32 -14.73
C VAL A 182 8.68 0.37 -13.55
N LEU A 183 9.10 -0.39 -12.54
CA LEU A 183 9.77 0.15 -11.36
C LEU A 183 11.16 0.71 -11.70
N HIS A 184 11.91 0.02 -12.58
CA HIS A 184 13.21 0.49 -13.08
C HIS A 184 13.10 1.78 -13.89
N ALA A 185 12.00 1.96 -14.64
CA ALA A 185 11.77 3.19 -15.39
C ALA A 185 11.46 4.39 -14.49
N LEU A 186 10.83 4.16 -13.31
CA LEU A 186 10.22 5.24 -12.50
C LEU A 186 10.87 5.47 -11.12
N TYR A 187 11.91 4.72 -10.71
CA TYR A 187 12.52 4.94 -9.39
C TYR A 187 13.21 6.31 -9.24
N ARG A 188 13.60 6.93 -10.36
CA ARG A 188 14.18 8.29 -10.44
C ARG A 188 13.18 9.34 -10.96
N ASP A 189 11.88 9.04 -10.95
CA ASP A 189 10.87 9.99 -11.41
C ASP A 189 11.00 11.34 -10.70
N GLU A 190 10.77 12.42 -11.42
CA GLU A 190 10.82 13.78 -10.85
C GLU A 190 9.74 14.01 -9.78
N ASP A 191 8.58 13.30 -9.90
CA ASP A 191 7.46 13.44 -8.97
C ASP A 191 7.61 12.50 -7.75
N GLU A 192 7.50 13.08 -6.56
CA GLU A 192 7.59 12.33 -5.30
C GLU A 192 6.44 11.32 -5.13
N VAL A 193 5.25 11.62 -5.66
CA VAL A 193 4.08 10.72 -5.54
C VAL A 193 4.31 9.46 -6.36
N VAL A 194 4.95 9.57 -7.54
CA VAL A 194 5.38 8.42 -8.36
C VAL A 194 6.45 7.62 -7.63
N ARG A 195 7.53 8.26 -7.15
CA ARG A 195 8.59 7.57 -6.39
C ARG A 195 8.06 6.85 -5.15
N ARG A 196 7.07 7.43 -4.46
CA ARG A 196 6.41 6.81 -3.31
C ARG A 196 5.62 5.56 -3.71
N SER A 197 4.95 5.60 -4.86
CA SER A 197 4.26 4.43 -5.41
C SER A 197 5.23 3.31 -5.74
N VAL A 198 6.36 3.61 -6.40
CA VAL A 198 7.47 2.66 -6.65
C VAL A 198 7.93 2.01 -5.34
N ALA A 199 8.20 2.81 -4.31
CA ALA A 199 8.64 2.30 -3.02
C ALA A 199 7.58 1.43 -2.32
N ASN A 200 6.31 1.78 -2.45
CA ASN A 200 5.20 0.99 -1.93
C ASN A 200 5.09 -0.36 -2.66
N HIS A 201 5.27 -0.36 -3.97
CA HIS A 201 5.24 -1.56 -4.79
C HIS A 201 6.35 -2.55 -4.37
N LEU A 202 7.62 -2.09 -4.29
CA LEU A 202 8.71 -2.92 -3.78
C LEU A 202 8.45 -3.43 -2.36
N ASN A 203 7.91 -2.58 -1.48
CA ASN A 203 7.56 -3.02 -0.14
C ASN A 203 6.44 -4.08 -0.14
N ASP A 204 5.52 -4.07 -1.11
CA ASP A 204 4.54 -5.13 -1.28
C ASP A 204 5.22 -6.44 -1.71
N LEU A 205 6.11 -6.39 -2.72
CA LEU A 205 6.92 -7.53 -3.16
C LEU A 205 7.75 -8.16 -2.03
N SER A 206 8.28 -7.34 -1.11
CA SER A 206 9.11 -7.81 0.01
C SER A 206 8.43 -8.79 0.97
N ARG A 207 7.10 -8.94 0.86
CA ARG A 207 6.35 -9.88 1.71
C ARG A 207 6.63 -11.34 1.35
N GLN A 208 6.84 -11.63 0.07
CA GLN A 208 7.02 -12.97 -0.47
C GLN A 208 8.36 -13.14 -1.20
N HIS A 209 8.97 -12.04 -1.66
CA HIS A 209 10.18 -12.03 -2.49
C HIS A 209 11.22 -11.03 -1.94
N PRO A 210 11.70 -11.21 -0.70
CA PRO A 210 12.65 -10.30 -0.07
C PRO A 210 13.96 -10.20 -0.86
N GLU A 211 14.47 -11.31 -1.41
CA GLU A 211 15.73 -11.36 -2.17
C GLU A 211 15.65 -10.51 -3.45
N LEU A 212 14.51 -10.57 -4.17
CA LEU A 212 14.26 -9.78 -5.36
C LEU A 212 14.30 -8.28 -5.03
N VAL A 213 13.67 -7.89 -3.93
CA VAL A 213 13.63 -6.49 -3.49
C VAL A 213 15.00 -6.00 -3.06
N VAL A 214 15.75 -6.83 -2.30
CA VAL A 214 17.10 -6.51 -1.86
C VAL A 214 18.04 -6.35 -3.07
N ALA A 215 17.99 -7.27 -4.04
CA ALA A 215 18.80 -7.17 -5.26
C ALA A 215 18.45 -5.91 -6.09
N THR A 216 17.15 -5.62 -6.26
CA THR A 216 16.68 -4.44 -6.98
C THR A 216 17.16 -3.15 -6.34
N THR A 217 17.01 -3.03 -5.02
CA THR A 217 17.44 -1.81 -4.29
C THR A 217 18.95 -1.67 -4.23
N ALA A 218 19.71 -2.77 -4.17
CA ALA A 218 21.16 -2.75 -4.26
C ALA A 218 21.65 -2.21 -5.62
N ALA A 219 21.01 -2.67 -6.71
CA ALA A 219 21.33 -2.16 -8.06
C ALA A 219 21.06 -0.66 -8.19
N TRP A 220 19.98 -0.14 -7.59
CA TRP A 220 19.69 1.30 -7.60
C TRP A 220 20.66 2.13 -6.74
N LEU A 221 21.14 1.56 -5.62
CA LEU A 221 22.13 2.21 -4.77
C LEU A 221 23.56 2.19 -5.35
N ALA A 222 23.82 1.38 -6.36
CA ALA A 222 25.12 1.38 -7.06
C ALA A 222 25.32 2.64 -7.92
N ASP A 223 24.21 3.26 -8.39
CA ASP A 223 24.23 4.53 -9.14
C ASP A 223 23.05 5.40 -8.65
N PRO A 224 23.15 6.03 -7.46
CA PRO A 224 22.07 6.74 -6.82
C PRO A 224 21.94 8.17 -7.33
N ASP A 225 20.70 8.68 -7.42
CA ASP A 225 20.41 10.11 -7.41
C ASP A 225 20.13 10.61 -5.98
N GLU A 226 19.81 11.90 -5.85
CA GLU A 226 19.51 12.55 -4.56
C GLU A 226 18.33 11.92 -3.80
N ASN A 227 17.39 11.27 -4.50
CA ASN A 227 16.16 10.69 -3.96
C ASN A 227 16.26 9.19 -3.70
N THR A 228 17.20 8.49 -4.35
CA THR A 228 17.32 7.03 -4.31
C THR A 228 17.42 6.49 -2.90
N GLY A 229 18.27 7.07 -2.05
CA GLY A 229 18.43 6.61 -0.66
C GLY A 229 17.15 6.70 0.17
N ARG A 230 16.34 7.74 -0.03
CA ARG A 230 15.04 7.90 0.64
C ARG A 230 14.02 6.89 0.14
N LEU A 231 13.96 6.69 -1.18
CA LEU A 231 13.09 5.71 -1.82
C LEU A 231 13.41 4.29 -1.34
N VAL A 232 14.68 3.89 -1.37
CA VAL A 232 15.14 2.57 -0.92
C VAL A 232 14.79 2.32 0.54
N ARG A 233 15.03 3.28 1.44
CA ARG A 233 14.62 3.18 2.86
C ARG A 233 13.12 2.95 2.99
N HIS A 234 12.30 3.62 2.17
CA HIS A 234 10.85 3.44 2.19
C HIS A 234 10.44 2.05 1.65
N ALA A 235 11.08 1.59 0.58
CA ALA A 235 10.85 0.27 -0.02
C ALA A 235 11.20 -0.86 0.95
N LEU A 236 12.32 -0.75 1.64
CA LEU A 236 12.82 -1.76 2.57
C LEU A 236 12.18 -1.74 3.97
N ARG A 237 11.25 -0.81 4.26
CA ARG A 237 10.71 -0.59 5.62
C ARG A 237 10.13 -1.83 6.31
N THR A 238 9.54 -2.76 5.54
CA THR A 238 9.02 -4.02 6.10
C THR A 238 10.16 -4.99 6.40
N LEU A 239 11.15 -5.10 5.53
CA LEU A 239 12.33 -5.94 5.74
C LEU A 239 13.17 -5.45 6.92
N ILE A 240 13.38 -4.13 7.02
CA ILE A 240 14.08 -3.50 8.16
C ILE A 240 13.38 -3.87 9.47
N LYS A 241 12.04 -3.72 9.54
CA LYS A 241 11.27 -4.09 10.73
C LYS A 241 11.31 -5.58 11.07
N LYS A 242 11.52 -6.43 10.06
CA LYS A 242 11.70 -7.88 10.24
C LYS A 242 13.15 -8.25 10.57
N GLY A 243 14.06 -7.29 10.64
CA GLY A 243 15.48 -7.52 10.92
C GLY A 243 16.22 -8.20 9.76
N ASN A 244 15.78 -8.03 8.51
CA ASN A 244 16.48 -8.60 7.36
C ASN A 244 17.91 -8.01 7.26
N PRO A 245 18.97 -8.83 7.37
CA PRO A 245 20.34 -8.34 7.49
C PRO A 245 20.83 -7.65 6.22
N GLU A 246 20.45 -8.12 5.04
CA GLU A 246 20.87 -7.54 3.77
C GLU A 246 20.20 -6.18 3.53
N ALA A 247 18.91 -6.05 3.86
CA ALA A 247 18.20 -4.78 3.81
C ALA A 247 18.78 -3.75 4.81
N LEU A 248 19.19 -4.20 6.00
CA LEU A 248 19.83 -3.36 7.00
C LEU A 248 21.23 -2.92 6.54
N ALA A 249 22.01 -3.84 5.96
CA ALA A 249 23.34 -3.55 5.43
C ALA A 249 23.32 -2.46 4.35
N GLN A 250 22.32 -2.46 3.45
CA GLN A 250 22.14 -1.40 2.45
C GLN A 250 21.94 0.00 3.06
N LEU A 251 21.49 0.07 4.31
CA LEU A 251 21.31 1.32 5.04
C LEU A 251 22.49 1.63 5.99
N GLY A 252 23.59 0.85 5.91
CA GLY A 252 24.77 1.00 6.72
C GLY A 252 24.66 0.42 8.14
N PHE A 253 23.75 -0.54 8.35
CA PHE A 253 23.63 -1.30 9.59
C PHE A 253 24.12 -2.73 9.37
N HIS A 254 25.42 -2.91 9.51
CA HIS A 254 26.07 -4.21 9.36
C HIS A 254 25.96 -5.04 10.66
N PRO A 255 26.23 -6.37 10.62
CA PRO A 255 26.39 -7.15 11.83
C PRO A 255 27.35 -6.47 12.80
N ALA A 256 27.01 -6.42 14.07
CA ALA A 256 27.72 -5.67 15.09
C ALA A 256 28.16 -6.57 16.24
N GLU A 257 29.40 -6.44 16.67
CA GLU A 257 29.90 -7.09 17.87
C GLU A 257 29.47 -6.26 19.08
N VAL A 258 28.32 -6.62 19.67
CA VAL A 258 27.76 -5.95 20.82
C VAL A 258 27.31 -6.95 21.88
N THR A 259 27.39 -6.56 23.16
CA THR A 259 26.68 -7.24 24.24
C THR A 259 25.42 -6.46 24.57
N VAL A 260 24.33 -7.18 24.83
CA VAL A 260 23.04 -6.60 25.20
C VAL A 260 22.63 -7.14 26.57
N ALA A 261 22.42 -6.25 27.52
CA ALA A 261 21.93 -6.55 28.86
C ALA A 261 20.44 -6.13 28.99
N GLY A 262 19.57 -7.06 29.29
CA GLY A 262 18.13 -6.82 29.37
C GLY A 262 17.38 -7.43 28.16
N PRO A 263 16.09 -7.04 27.91
CA PRO A 263 15.35 -5.98 28.58
C PRO A 263 14.99 -6.30 30.04
N ALA A 264 15.25 -5.35 30.94
CA ALA A 264 14.79 -5.41 32.33
C ALA A 264 13.48 -4.64 32.45
N LEU A 265 12.41 -5.35 32.81
CA LEU A 265 11.07 -4.77 32.96
C LEU A 265 10.89 -4.17 34.34
N ASP A 266 10.14 -3.06 34.44
CA ASP A 266 9.76 -2.42 35.72
C ASP A 266 8.62 -3.14 36.45
N ALA A 267 7.89 -4.04 35.76
CA ALA A 267 6.80 -4.82 36.34
C ALA A 267 6.67 -6.18 35.63
N GLN A 268 6.20 -7.20 36.33
CA GLN A 268 5.87 -8.52 35.79
C GLN A 268 4.40 -8.64 35.36
N ALA A 269 3.56 -7.69 35.75
CA ALA A 269 2.14 -7.64 35.38
C ALA A 269 1.71 -6.19 35.13
N VAL A 270 0.86 -6.00 34.15
CA VAL A 270 0.39 -4.68 33.68
C VAL A 270 -1.13 -4.70 33.67
N PRO A 271 -1.83 -3.74 34.27
CA PRO A 271 -3.29 -3.63 34.16
C PRO A 271 -3.67 -3.30 32.70
N PHE A 272 -4.87 -3.72 32.28
CA PHE A 272 -5.41 -3.33 30.99
C PHE A 272 -5.44 -1.80 30.84
N GLY A 273 -5.01 -1.28 29.69
CA GLY A 273 -4.86 0.16 29.47
C GLY A 273 -3.62 0.81 30.12
N GLY A 274 -2.87 0.06 30.92
CA GLY A 274 -1.67 0.53 31.59
C GLY A 274 -0.43 0.59 30.68
N THR A 275 0.74 0.73 31.33
CA THR A 275 2.04 0.84 30.64
C THR A 275 3.05 -0.10 31.26
N ILE A 276 4.04 -0.54 30.48
CA ILE A 276 5.22 -1.24 30.94
C ILE A 276 6.47 -0.48 30.55
N GLY A 277 7.32 -0.18 31.53
CA GLY A 277 8.64 0.38 31.31
C GLY A 277 9.69 -0.72 31.20
N PHE A 278 10.74 -0.44 30.46
CA PHE A 278 11.90 -1.32 30.38
C PHE A 278 13.20 -0.54 30.17
N THR A 279 14.29 -1.17 30.56
CA THR A 279 15.65 -0.67 30.34
C THR A 279 16.47 -1.71 29.60
N VAL A 280 17.40 -1.24 28.77
CA VAL A 280 18.36 -2.08 28.07
C VAL A 280 19.73 -1.40 28.06
N GLY A 281 20.79 -2.17 28.36
CA GLY A 281 22.18 -1.76 28.22
C GLY A 281 22.77 -2.39 26.96
N ILE A 282 23.53 -1.62 26.19
CA ILE A 282 24.22 -2.08 24.97
C ILE A 282 25.65 -1.59 25.05
N ARG A 283 26.62 -2.49 24.84
CA ARG A 283 28.05 -2.17 24.78
C ARG A 283 28.64 -2.62 23.46
N ASN A 284 29.37 -1.75 22.78
CA ASN A 284 30.18 -2.13 21.64
C ASN A 284 31.43 -2.89 22.14
N THR A 285 31.53 -4.18 21.82
CA THR A 285 32.64 -5.05 22.17
C THR A 285 33.63 -5.21 21.02
N GLY A 286 33.33 -4.66 19.86
CA GLY A 286 34.22 -4.64 18.69
C GLY A 286 35.33 -3.60 18.82
N THR A 287 36.21 -3.59 17.84
CA THR A 287 37.37 -2.71 17.78
C THR A 287 37.16 -1.43 16.99
N GLU A 288 36.01 -1.33 16.30
CA GLU A 288 35.67 -0.19 15.44
C GLU A 288 34.34 0.48 15.87
N PRO A 289 34.17 1.78 15.56
CA PRO A 289 32.90 2.45 15.76
C PRO A 289 31.79 1.76 14.95
N THR A 290 30.69 1.41 15.60
CA THR A 290 29.64 0.62 14.99
C THR A 290 28.31 1.37 15.01
N ARG A 291 27.65 1.45 13.84
CA ARG A 291 26.35 2.06 13.69
C ARG A 291 25.25 1.05 14.00
N LEU A 292 24.39 1.40 14.95
CA LEU A 292 23.34 0.53 15.48
C LEU A 292 21.96 1.07 15.19
N ALA A 293 21.09 0.21 14.62
CA ALA A 293 19.65 0.37 14.63
C ALA A 293 19.11 -0.48 15.78
N ILE A 294 18.58 0.17 16.80
CA ILE A 294 18.06 -0.49 17.99
C ILE A 294 16.55 -0.37 17.99
N ASP A 295 15.90 -1.53 18.01
CA ASP A 295 14.44 -1.68 18.02
C ASP A 295 14.03 -2.56 19.21
N TYR A 296 12.74 -2.53 19.58
CA TYR A 296 12.15 -3.54 20.44
C TYR A 296 10.97 -4.20 19.75
N VAL A 297 10.76 -5.47 20.02
CA VAL A 297 9.63 -6.26 19.55
C VAL A 297 8.72 -6.54 20.73
N MET A 298 7.49 -6.04 20.66
CA MET A 298 6.43 -6.40 21.58
C MET A 298 5.66 -7.59 21.00
N HIS A 299 5.75 -8.74 21.66
CA HIS A 299 5.01 -9.94 21.32
C HIS A 299 3.66 -9.92 22.03
N HIS A 300 2.61 -9.64 21.25
CA HIS A 300 1.25 -9.56 21.77
C HIS A 300 0.54 -10.91 21.70
N GLN A 301 -0.12 -11.30 22.77
CA GLN A 301 -1.02 -12.45 22.79
C GLN A 301 -2.24 -12.20 21.92
N LYS A 302 -2.60 -13.19 21.11
CA LYS A 302 -3.84 -13.25 20.33
C LYS A 302 -4.94 -14.00 21.10
N ALA A 303 -6.18 -13.93 20.58
CA ALA A 303 -7.32 -14.67 21.14
C ALA A 303 -7.08 -16.18 21.25
N ASN A 304 -6.26 -16.77 20.39
CA ASN A 304 -5.91 -18.20 20.40
C ASN A 304 -4.68 -18.54 21.26
N GLY A 305 -4.17 -17.60 22.06
CA GLY A 305 -3.00 -17.79 22.91
C GLY A 305 -1.64 -17.67 22.22
N THR A 306 -1.58 -17.61 20.88
CA THR A 306 -0.30 -17.43 20.18
C THR A 306 0.20 -16.00 20.28
N LEU A 307 1.53 -15.80 20.18
CA LEU A 307 2.15 -14.49 20.21
C LEU A 307 2.41 -13.97 18.78
N THR A 308 2.26 -12.66 18.60
CA THR A 308 2.62 -11.95 17.37
C THR A 308 3.48 -10.75 17.70
N GLY A 309 4.68 -10.72 17.13
CA GLY A 309 5.63 -9.63 17.29
C GLY A 309 5.22 -8.37 16.51
N LYS A 310 5.41 -7.21 17.13
CA LYS A 310 5.38 -5.90 16.47
C LYS A 310 6.62 -5.12 16.86
N THR A 311 7.41 -4.75 15.84
CA THR A 311 8.66 -4.01 16.02
C THR A 311 8.38 -2.50 16.14
N PHE A 312 9.06 -1.89 17.10
CA PHE A 312 9.04 -0.46 17.38
C PHE A 312 10.47 0.06 17.46
N LYS A 313 10.72 1.19 16.80
CA LYS A 313 12.03 1.82 16.85
C LYS A 313 12.32 2.41 18.24
N LEU A 314 13.51 2.11 18.78
CA LEU A 314 14.07 2.80 19.93
C LEU A 314 14.94 3.97 19.49
N THR A 315 16.04 3.70 18.81
CA THR A 315 16.98 4.73 18.36
C THR A 315 17.89 4.24 17.23
N THR A 316 18.68 5.14 16.72
CA THR A 316 19.83 4.86 15.84
C THR A 316 21.00 5.64 16.40
N VAL A 317 22.12 4.98 16.63
CA VAL A 317 23.31 5.56 17.26
C VAL A 317 24.58 4.94 16.68
N THR A 318 25.70 5.63 16.78
CA THR A 318 27.02 5.06 16.55
C THR A 318 27.74 4.98 17.89
N LEU A 319 28.24 3.80 18.26
CA LEU A 319 29.00 3.58 19.48
C LEU A 319 30.50 3.36 19.15
N ALA A 320 31.34 4.08 19.85
CA ALA A 320 32.79 3.84 19.81
C ALA A 320 33.13 2.47 20.43
N PRO A 321 34.32 1.92 20.13
CA PRO A 321 34.84 0.72 20.82
C PRO A 321 34.77 0.85 22.33
N GLY A 322 34.16 -0.13 23.01
CA GLY A 322 34.04 -0.17 24.45
C GLY A 322 32.98 0.78 25.05
N GLU A 323 32.30 1.58 24.23
CA GLU A 323 31.27 2.50 24.69
C GLU A 323 30.01 1.77 25.13
N ASP A 324 29.39 2.26 26.24
CA ASP A 324 28.17 1.77 26.82
C ASP A 324 27.01 2.73 26.52
N LEU A 325 25.85 2.19 26.19
CA LEU A 325 24.60 2.92 26.00
C LEU A 325 23.51 2.32 26.90
N GLN A 326 22.83 3.18 27.68
CA GLN A 326 21.65 2.82 28.43
C GLN A 326 20.42 3.46 27.79
N LEU A 327 19.39 2.67 27.53
CA LEU A 327 18.12 3.13 26.98
C LEU A 327 16.98 2.73 27.92
N SER A 328 16.00 3.63 28.05
CA SER A 328 14.75 3.37 28.76
C SER A 328 13.57 3.72 27.85
N ARG A 329 12.50 2.92 27.90
CA ARG A 329 11.29 3.15 27.13
C ARG A 329 10.06 2.63 27.90
N THR A 330 8.92 3.26 27.62
CA THR A 330 7.62 2.80 28.11
C THR A 330 6.74 2.40 26.95
N HIS A 331 6.07 1.24 27.03
CA HIS A 331 5.09 0.77 26.08
C HIS A 331 3.69 0.84 26.70
N SER A 332 2.71 1.35 25.94
CA SER A 332 1.33 1.53 26.40
C SER A 332 0.39 0.47 25.82
N PHE A 333 -0.48 -0.07 26.68
CA PHE A 333 -1.59 -0.97 26.33
C PHE A 333 -2.94 -0.25 26.26
N ARG A 334 -2.93 1.10 26.17
CA ARG A 334 -4.15 1.87 25.96
C ARG A 334 -4.90 1.35 24.74
N ALA A 335 -6.22 1.20 24.87
CA ALA A 335 -7.09 0.79 23.75
C ALA A 335 -6.93 1.71 22.54
N ILE A 336 -6.76 1.09 21.36
CA ILE A 336 -6.64 1.78 20.07
C ILE A 336 -7.54 1.09 19.05
N THR A 337 -8.04 1.82 18.07
CA THR A 337 -8.97 1.31 17.05
C THR A 337 -8.38 0.24 16.13
N THR A 338 -7.04 0.21 16.01
CA THR A 338 -6.33 -0.69 15.08
C THR A 338 -5.86 -1.99 15.71
N ARG A 339 -6.07 -2.18 17.03
CA ARG A 339 -5.64 -3.38 17.74
C ARG A 339 -6.53 -3.65 18.94
N ARG A 340 -6.94 -4.91 19.06
CA ARG A 340 -7.50 -5.46 20.31
C ARG A 340 -6.39 -6.15 21.10
N TYR A 341 -6.20 -5.76 22.37
CA TYR A 341 -5.32 -6.45 23.29
C TYR A 341 -6.08 -7.60 23.96
N HIS A 342 -5.38 -8.70 24.20
CA HIS A 342 -5.93 -9.85 24.91
C HIS A 342 -5.13 -10.06 26.20
N PRO A 343 -5.78 -10.31 27.35
CA PRO A 343 -5.09 -10.61 28.58
C PRO A 343 -4.30 -11.91 28.49
N GLY A 344 -3.23 -12.03 29.27
CA GLY A 344 -2.36 -13.20 29.33
C GLY A 344 -0.89 -12.85 29.09
N VAL A 345 -0.09 -13.82 28.68
CA VAL A 345 1.36 -13.66 28.54
C VAL A 345 1.71 -12.86 27.28
N HIS A 346 2.48 -11.82 27.50
CA HIS A 346 3.13 -11.01 26.47
C HIS A 346 4.64 -11.12 26.66
N ALA A 347 5.43 -10.70 25.67
CA ALA A 347 6.88 -10.63 25.81
C ALA A 347 7.45 -9.40 25.11
N LEU A 348 8.55 -8.91 25.64
CA LEU A 348 9.37 -7.85 25.07
C LEU A 348 10.75 -8.40 24.72
N GLU A 349 11.22 -8.08 23.52
CA GLU A 349 12.50 -8.49 22.99
C GLU A 349 13.20 -7.25 22.41
N VAL A 350 14.50 -7.16 22.53
CA VAL A 350 15.30 -6.10 21.89
C VAL A 350 15.98 -6.65 20.65
N GLN A 351 16.07 -5.86 19.60
CA GLN A 351 16.81 -6.16 18.38
C GLN A 351 17.89 -5.10 18.15
N VAL A 352 19.10 -5.54 17.81
CA VAL A 352 20.21 -4.68 17.40
C VAL A 352 20.64 -5.10 16.00
N ASN A 353 20.54 -4.20 15.03
CA ASN A 353 20.78 -4.48 13.59
C ASN A 353 20.05 -5.74 13.11
N GLY A 354 18.79 -5.92 13.57
CA GLY A 354 17.94 -7.06 13.21
C GLY A 354 18.21 -8.35 14.01
N VAL A 355 19.29 -8.40 14.78
CA VAL A 355 19.59 -9.56 15.65
C VAL A 355 18.83 -9.44 16.96
N ALA A 356 18.00 -10.43 17.25
CA ALA A 356 17.26 -10.52 18.50
C ALA A 356 18.21 -10.76 19.69
N SER A 357 17.99 -10.06 20.79
CA SER A 357 18.79 -10.12 22.01
C SER A 357 17.90 -10.01 23.23
N GLY A 358 17.83 -11.09 24.00
CA GLY A 358 17.05 -11.16 25.24
C GLY A 358 15.54 -11.02 25.00
N ARG A 359 14.77 -11.88 25.64
CA ARG A 359 13.31 -11.84 25.66
C ARG A 359 12.82 -12.01 27.06
N THR A 360 11.98 -11.07 27.51
CA THR A 360 11.41 -11.10 28.86
C THR A 360 9.89 -11.12 28.78
N GLU A 361 9.27 -12.03 29.50
CA GLU A 361 7.80 -12.19 29.54
C GLU A 361 7.19 -11.39 30.69
N PHE A 362 5.93 -11.00 30.51
CA PHE A 362 5.09 -10.35 31.53
C PHE A 362 3.63 -10.66 31.25
N THR A 363 2.75 -10.40 32.23
CA THR A 363 1.31 -10.66 32.11
C THR A 363 0.54 -9.37 31.92
N LEU A 364 -0.28 -9.26 30.86
CA LEU A 364 -1.32 -8.26 30.75
C LEU A 364 -2.56 -8.78 31.49
N LEU A 365 -3.01 -8.05 32.51
CA LEU A 365 -4.18 -8.40 33.33
C LEU A 365 -5.47 -8.18 32.51
N ALA A 366 -6.53 -8.88 32.92
CA ALA A 366 -7.87 -8.63 32.36
C ALA A 366 -8.38 -7.25 32.78
N GLU A 367 -9.36 -6.75 32.03
CA GLU A 367 -10.06 -5.48 32.28
C GLU A 367 -10.88 -5.53 33.55
#